data_c7e260e4df613f6eb6c886179469ac3f
#
_entry.id   c7e260e4df613f6eb6c886179469ac3f
#
_cell.length_a   1.000
_cell.length_b   1.000
_cell.length_c   1.000
_cell.angle_alpha   90.00
_cell.angle_beta   90.00
_cell.angle_gamma   90.00
#
_symmetry.space_group_name_H-M   'P 1'
#
loop_
_entity.id
_entity.type
_entity.pdbx_description
1 polymer ?
#
loop_
_entity_poly.entity_id
_entity_poly.type
_entity_poly.pdbx_seq_one_letter_code
_entity_poly.pdbx_strand_id
1 'polypeptide(L)' 'MFSLKEFVKKGLVLAIGNKPDYEIILAAASWLEKGVLVEGDLADIQAEIDKQYTTEGEV' A
#
# COMPACT_ATOMS: atom_id res chain seq x y z
N MET A 1 0.38 -13.36 -16.96
CA MET A 1 1.69 -12.73 -17.14
C MET A 1 2.09 -11.96 -15.89
N PHE A 2 3.33 -12.05 -15.51
CA PHE A 2 3.81 -11.39 -14.30
C PHE A 2 3.79 -9.87 -14.46
N SER A 3 3.26 -9.17 -13.46
CA SER A 3 3.27 -7.73 -13.43
C SER A 3 3.96 -7.27 -12.15
N LEU A 4 5.07 -6.57 -12.31
CA LEU A 4 5.81 -6.07 -11.15
C LEU A 4 4.94 -5.12 -10.33
N LYS A 5 4.17 -4.27 -11.01
CA LYS A 5 3.27 -3.34 -10.35
C LYS A 5 2.29 -4.06 -9.44
N GLU A 6 1.64 -5.08 -9.98
CA GLU A 6 0.65 -5.82 -9.20
C GLU A 6 1.30 -6.60 -8.07
N PHE A 7 2.47 -7.14 -8.34
CA PHE A 7 3.19 -7.87 -7.32
C PHE A 7 3.56 -6.97 -6.15
N VAL A 8 4.09 -5.79 -6.45
CA VAL A 8 4.49 -4.83 -5.41
C VAL A 8 3.28 -4.34 -4.65
N LYS A 9 2.23 -3.96 -5.38
CA LYS A 9 1.02 -3.43 -4.75
C LYS A 9 0.40 -4.46 -3.82
N LYS A 10 0.30 -5.69 -4.28
CA LYS A 10 -0.27 -6.76 -3.47
C LYS A 10 0.59 -7.02 -2.24
N GLY A 11 1.90 -7.02 -2.41
CA GLY A 11 2.80 -7.23 -1.29
C GLY A 11 2.65 -6.15 -0.24
N LEU A 12 2.49 -4.90 -0.66
CA LEU A 12 2.32 -3.80 0.28
C LEU A 12 0.99 -3.91 1.02
N VAL A 13 -0.07 -4.26 0.30
CA VAL A 13 -1.37 -4.41 0.93
C VAL A 13 -1.34 -5.55 1.95
N LEU A 14 -0.67 -6.65 1.60
CA LEU A 14 -0.57 -7.78 2.53
C LEU A 14 0.27 -7.43 3.76
N ALA A 15 1.15 -6.46 3.65
CA ALA A 15 1.97 -6.04 4.78
C ALA A 15 1.21 -5.16 5.76
N ILE A 16 0.04 -4.66 5.36
CA ILE A 16 -0.77 -3.84 6.26
C ILE A 16 -1.17 -4.70 7.45
N GLY A 17 -0.92 -4.17 8.65
CA GLY A 17 -1.19 -4.92 9.86
C GLY A 17 0.01 -5.69 10.38
N ASN A 18 0.98 -5.98 9.51
CA ASN A 18 2.22 -6.65 9.91
C ASN A 18 3.36 -5.67 10.08
N LYS A 19 3.27 -4.53 9.40
CA LYS A 19 4.30 -3.50 9.47
C LYS A 19 3.62 -2.17 9.74
N PRO A 20 4.36 -1.22 10.33
CA PRO A 20 3.82 0.12 10.55
C PRO A 20 3.39 0.74 9.23
N ASP A 21 2.31 1.50 9.26
CA ASP A 21 1.80 2.11 8.04
C ASP A 21 2.81 3.05 7.39
N TYR A 22 3.65 3.73 8.19
CA TYR A 22 4.64 4.63 7.61
C TYR A 22 5.66 3.87 6.77
N GLU A 23 6.00 2.63 7.15
CA GLU A 23 6.91 1.82 6.35
C GLU A 23 6.28 1.46 5.02
N ILE A 24 5.00 1.13 5.05
CA ILE A 24 4.28 0.76 3.84
C ILE A 24 4.20 1.96 2.91
N ILE A 25 3.92 3.13 3.46
CA ILE A 25 3.82 4.34 2.66
C ILE A 25 5.18 4.72 2.08
N LEU A 26 6.25 4.58 2.87
CA LEU A 26 7.58 4.87 2.38
C LEU A 26 7.98 3.92 1.25
N ALA A 27 7.65 2.64 1.40
CA ALA A 27 7.95 1.67 0.35
C ALA A 27 7.15 1.99 -0.91
N ALA A 28 5.88 2.35 -0.75
CA ALA A 28 5.06 2.71 -1.89
C ALA A 28 5.61 3.95 -2.60
N ALA A 29 6.03 4.95 -1.84
CA ALA A 29 6.60 6.16 -2.41
C ALA A 29 7.89 5.85 -3.17
N SER A 30 8.69 4.94 -2.65
CA SER A 30 9.92 4.53 -3.30
C SER A 30 9.62 3.89 -4.66
N TRP A 31 8.63 3.01 -4.71
CA TRP A 31 8.24 2.38 -5.96
C TRP A 31 7.62 3.36 -6.92
N LEU A 32 6.90 4.36 -6.40
CA LEU A 32 6.38 5.43 -7.23
C LEU A 32 7.51 6.21 -7.90
N GLU A 33 8.54 6.50 -7.14
CA GLU A 33 9.70 7.22 -7.65
C GLU A 33 10.39 6.43 -8.76
N LYS A 34 10.40 5.12 -8.61
CA LYS A 34 11.00 4.24 -9.63
C LYS A 34 10.12 4.04 -10.85
N GLY A 35 8.90 4.55 -10.80
CA GLY A 35 8.00 4.43 -11.94
C GLY A 35 7.22 3.13 -11.98
N VAL A 36 7.31 2.30 -10.94
CA VAL A 36 6.58 1.04 -10.90
C VAL A 36 5.12 1.29 -10.50
N LEU A 37 4.90 2.21 -9.57
CA LEU A 37 3.56 2.57 -9.14
C LEU A 37 3.23 3.97 -9.64
N VAL A 38 1.94 4.28 -9.67
CA VAL A 38 1.46 5.63 -10.00
C VAL A 38 0.68 6.15 -8.80
N GLU A 39 0.31 7.43 -8.85
CA GLU A 39 -0.37 8.07 -7.72
C GLU A 39 -1.67 7.36 -7.37
N GLY A 40 -2.37 6.85 -8.36
CA GLY A 40 -3.59 6.10 -8.11
C GLY A 40 -3.35 4.86 -7.26
N ASP A 41 -2.21 4.22 -7.48
CA ASP A 41 -1.85 3.04 -6.69
C ASP A 41 -1.55 3.43 -5.24
N LEU A 42 -0.90 4.57 -5.05
CA LEU A 42 -0.67 5.07 -3.70
C LEU A 42 -1.98 5.35 -2.98
N ALA A 43 -2.93 5.95 -3.70
CA ALA A 43 -4.23 6.23 -3.13
C ALA A 43 -4.94 4.95 -2.73
N ASP A 44 -4.82 3.91 -3.54
CA ASP A 44 -5.42 2.61 -3.23
C ASP A 44 -4.81 2.01 -1.98
N ILE A 45 -3.49 2.08 -1.87
CA ILE A 45 -2.81 1.54 -0.70
C ILE A 45 -3.20 2.34 0.55
N GLN A 46 -3.27 3.65 0.43
CA GLN A 46 -3.68 4.49 1.53
C GLN A 46 -5.10 4.17 1.96
N ALA A 47 -5.98 3.93 1.00
CA ALA A 47 -7.36 3.57 1.30
C ALA A 47 -7.44 2.25 2.05
N GLU A 48 -6.59 1.29 1.68
CA GLU A 48 -6.57 0.01 2.38
C GLU A 48 -6.09 0.18 3.82
N ILE A 49 -5.10 1.03 4.03
CA ILE A 49 -4.63 1.32 5.37
C ILE A 49 -5.75 1.96 6.21
N ASP A 50 -6.39 2.97 5.64
CA ASP A 50 -7.48 3.67 6.32
C ASP A 50 -8.61 2.72 6.65
N LYS A 51 -8.90 1.82 5.72
CA LYS A 51 -9.98 0.85 5.90
C LYS A 51 -9.74 -0.03 7.11
N GLN A 52 -8.51 -0.47 7.31
CA GLN A 52 -8.17 -1.31 8.44
C GLN A 52 -8.34 -0.56 9.76
N TYR A 53 -7.81 0.65 9.80
CA TYR A 53 -7.89 1.45 11.02
C TYR A 53 -9.31 1.90 11.30
N THR A 54 -10.05 2.24 10.26
CA THR A 54 -11.44 2.66 10.42
C THR A 54 -12.27 1.53 11.00
N THR A 55 -12.03 0.31 10.53
CA THR A 55 -12.77 -0.84 11.03
C THR A 55 -12.58 -1.00 12.53
N GLU A 56 -11.36 -0.82 12.98
CA GLU A 56 -11.06 -0.90 14.40
C GLU A 56 -11.70 0.25 15.17
N GLY A 57 -11.64 1.43 14.59
CA GLY A 57 -12.15 2.59 15.26
C GLY A 57 -13.64 2.60 15.38
N GLU A 58 -14.31 1.87 14.53
CA GLU A 58 -15.76 1.80 14.52
C GLU A 58 -16.32 1.09 15.74
N VAL A 59 -15.57 0.21 16.29
CA VAL A 59 -16.03 -0.57 17.44
C VAL A 59 -16.10 0.23 18.73
#